data_5c4038b2ecbb5af515a3c17d9b299964
#
_entry.id   5c4038b2ecbb5af515a3c17d9b299964
#
_cell.length_a   1.000
_cell.length_b   1.000
_cell.length_c   1.000
_cell.angle_alpha   90.00
_cell.angle_beta   90.00
_cell.angle_gamma   90.00
#
_symmetry.space_group_name_H-M   'P 1'
#
loop_
_entity.id
_entity.type
_entity.pdbx_description
1 polymer ?
#
loop_
_entity_poly.entity_id
_entity_poly.type
_entity_poly.pdbx_seq_one_letter_code
_entity_poly.pdbx_strand_id
1 'polypeptide(L)'
;MKYSNIHLIYFSPTHTSAKIVYAIAEGMGATSMSESDVTCESLDMEEYIDDELTIIAAPVYGGRVAETAMERFRMFRSAHHAPVVPVVLYGNRDYEDALKELCDLVSEQGFVPVAAGAFIGEHSFSRKGMPIAEGRPDESDLKQATEFGKKIIEELEKVSCMECLSALEVKGNFPYRVKGPSTPQAPVTDNDL
;
A
#
# COMPACT_ATOMS: atom_id res chain seq x y z
N MET A 1 6.59 21.73 -1.58
CA MET A 1 6.41 21.23 -2.97
C MET A 1 4.93 21.00 -3.20
N LYS A 2 4.41 21.30 -4.39
CA LYS A 2 2.99 21.05 -4.75
C LYS A 2 2.93 19.97 -5.81
N TYR A 3 2.15 18.93 -5.55
CA TYR A 3 1.86 17.87 -6.51
C TYR A 3 0.40 18.00 -6.92
N SER A 4 0.15 18.28 -8.19
CA SER A 4 -1.20 18.39 -8.76
C SER A 4 -1.73 17.05 -9.26
N ASN A 5 -0.83 16.15 -9.64
CA ASN A 5 -1.13 14.79 -10.05
C ASN A 5 -0.62 13.79 -9.00
N ILE A 6 -1.43 12.81 -8.67
CA ILE A 6 -1.09 11.73 -7.74
C ILE A 6 -1.31 10.41 -8.45
N HIS A 7 -0.27 9.57 -8.47
CA HIS A 7 -0.35 8.24 -9.04
C HIS A 7 -0.74 7.21 -7.98
N LEU A 8 -1.80 6.47 -8.24
CA LEU A 8 -2.30 5.40 -7.38
C LEU A 8 -1.88 4.05 -7.94
N ILE A 9 -1.02 3.33 -7.23
CA ILE A 9 -0.61 1.96 -7.55
C ILE A 9 -1.15 1.04 -6.47
N TYR A 10 -1.92 0.04 -6.82
CA TYR A 10 -2.42 -0.86 -5.80
C TYR A 10 -2.68 -2.28 -6.28
N PHE A 11 -2.56 -3.21 -5.32
CA PHE A 11 -3.07 -4.57 -5.40
C PHE A 11 -4.24 -4.70 -4.41
N SER A 12 -5.46 -4.94 -4.90
CA SER A 12 -6.67 -4.80 -4.08
C SER A 12 -7.77 -5.83 -4.38
N PRO A 13 -7.54 -7.13 -4.11
CA PRO A 13 -8.49 -8.20 -4.45
C PRO A 13 -9.89 -8.04 -3.86
N THR A 14 -10.01 -7.31 -2.76
CA THR A 14 -11.28 -7.05 -2.07
C THR A 14 -11.65 -5.55 -2.05
N HIS A 15 -11.03 -4.76 -2.92
CA HIS A 15 -11.19 -3.31 -3.04
C HIS A 15 -10.85 -2.50 -1.77
N THR A 16 -10.29 -3.10 -0.73
CA THR A 16 -9.96 -2.40 0.52
C THR A 16 -8.76 -1.47 0.35
N SER A 17 -7.68 -1.93 -0.31
CA SER A 17 -6.51 -1.08 -0.60
C SER A 17 -6.89 0.10 -1.51
N ALA A 18 -7.68 -0.16 -2.56
CA ALA A 18 -8.19 0.87 -3.46
C ALA A 18 -8.93 1.97 -2.70
N LYS A 19 -9.91 1.62 -1.84
CA LYS A 19 -10.66 2.60 -1.03
C LYS A 19 -9.76 3.52 -0.22
N ILE A 20 -8.73 2.97 0.41
CA ILE A 20 -7.81 3.73 1.25
C ILE A 20 -6.92 4.66 0.41
N VAL A 21 -6.36 4.22 -0.72
CA VAL A 21 -5.52 5.09 -1.54
C VAL A 21 -6.30 6.26 -2.12
N TYR A 22 -7.55 6.03 -2.54
CA TYR A 22 -8.43 7.11 -2.99
C TYR A 22 -8.72 8.13 -1.88
N ALA A 23 -9.03 7.66 -0.66
CA ALA A 23 -9.27 8.55 0.47
C ALA A 23 -8.02 9.36 0.86
N ILE A 24 -6.83 8.76 0.78
CA ILE A 24 -5.56 9.47 1.00
C ILE A 24 -5.36 10.54 -0.08
N ALA A 25 -5.54 10.20 -1.35
CA ALA A 25 -5.39 11.13 -2.47
C ALA A 25 -6.39 12.29 -2.41
N GLU A 26 -7.63 12.03 -2.02
CA GLU A 26 -8.64 13.06 -1.75
C GLU A 26 -8.16 14.02 -0.65
N GLY A 27 -7.62 13.46 0.44
CA GLY A 27 -7.04 14.25 1.53
C GLY A 27 -5.85 15.10 1.11
N MET A 28 -5.06 14.64 0.17
CA MET A 28 -3.96 15.40 -0.44
C MET A 28 -4.43 16.55 -1.34
N GLY A 29 -5.72 16.62 -1.65
CA GLY A 29 -6.27 17.62 -2.56
C GLY A 29 -5.88 17.36 -4.02
N ALA A 30 -5.78 16.09 -4.43
CA ALA A 30 -5.47 15.69 -5.79
C ALA A 30 -6.45 16.33 -6.78
N THR A 31 -5.94 17.06 -7.76
CA THR A 31 -6.74 17.65 -8.86
C THR A 31 -6.77 16.74 -10.08
N SER A 32 -5.81 15.83 -10.19
CA SER A 32 -5.70 14.79 -11.20
C SER A 32 -5.14 13.52 -10.54
N MET A 33 -5.59 12.37 -10.99
CA MET A 33 -5.10 11.06 -10.55
C MET A 33 -4.84 10.18 -11.75
N SER A 34 -3.67 9.55 -11.77
CA SER A 34 -3.36 8.39 -12.62
C SER A 34 -3.48 7.12 -11.79
N GLU A 35 -3.77 6.00 -12.42
CA GLU A 35 -4.08 4.76 -11.72
C GLU A 35 -3.45 3.55 -12.39
N SER A 36 -2.81 2.71 -11.59
CA SER A 36 -2.29 1.39 -11.99
C SER A 36 -2.82 0.32 -11.04
N ASP A 37 -3.99 -0.24 -11.38
CA ASP A 37 -4.55 -1.40 -10.68
C ASP A 37 -3.86 -2.68 -11.16
N VAL A 38 -2.94 -3.18 -10.35
CA VAL A 38 -2.21 -4.41 -10.63
C VAL A 38 -2.83 -5.64 -9.95
N THR A 39 -4.13 -5.61 -9.65
CA THR A 39 -4.80 -6.71 -8.95
C THR A 39 -4.93 -7.96 -9.81
N CYS A 40 -5.28 -7.82 -11.07
CA CYS A 40 -5.51 -8.94 -11.98
C CYS A 40 -4.35 -9.17 -12.94
N GLU A 41 -3.70 -8.10 -13.38
CA GLU A 41 -2.67 -8.13 -14.42
C GLU A 41 -1.37 -7.49 -13.92
N SER A 42 -0.26 -7.93 -14.43
CA SER A 42 1.04 -7.29 -14.28
C SER A 42 1.27 -6.38 -15.49
N LEU A 43 2.16 -5.39 -15.33
CA LEU A 43 2.65 -4.63 -16.47
C LEU A 43 3.48 -5.53 -17.39
N ASP A 44 3.42 -5.26 -18.70
CA ASP A 44 4.23 -5.96 -19.71
C ASP A 44 5.69 -5.47 -19.73
N MET A 45 5.93 -4.24 -19.27
CA MET A 45 7.25 -3.60 -19.18
C MET A 45 7.36 -2.71 -17.96
N GLU A 46 8.59 -2.35 -17.59
CA GLU A 46 8.85 -1.42 -16.49
C GLU A 46 8.24 -0.04 -16.81
N GLU A 47 7.57 0.56 -15.83
CA GLU A 47 7.00 1.90 -15.87
C GLU A 47 7.82 2.84 -15.00
N TYR A 48 8.23 3.98 -15.56
CA TYR A 48 8.99 5.01 -14.85
C TYR A 48 8.08 6.16 -14.46
N ILE A 49 8.10 6.49 -13.17
CA ILE A 49 7.28 7.54 -12.55
C ILE A 49 8.24 8.51 -11.86
N ASP A 50 8.39 9.69 -12.41
CA ASP A 50 9.40 10.64 -11.95
C ASP A 50 8.85 12.00 -11.49
N ASP A 51 7.72 12.45 -12.02
CA ASP A 51 7.19 13.79 -11.80
C ASP A 51 5.91 13.82 -10.93
N GLU A 52 5.54 12.69 -10.33
CA GLU A 52 4.29 12.52 -9.58
C GLU A 52 4.55 12.08 -8.14
N LEU A 53 3.65 12.46 -7.24
CA LEU A 53 3.57 11.84 -5.92
C LEU A 53 2.80 10.53 -6.05
N THR A 54 3.42 9.43 -5.66
CA THR A 54 2.84 8.10 -5.79
C THR A 54 2.30 7.59 -4.45
N ILE A 55 1.14 6.96 -4.45
CA ILE A 55 0.64 6.16 -3.33
C ILE A 55 0.66 4.70 -3.78
N ILE A 56 1.38 3.83 -3.08
CA ILE A 56 1.47 2.40 -3.39
C ILE A 56 0.88 1.57 -2.27
N ALA A 57 -0.10 0.68 -2.54
CA ALA A 57 -0.81 -0.03 -1.50
C ALA A 57 -1.05 -1.52 -1.78
N ALA A 58 -0.89 -2.33 -0.73
CA ALA A 58 -1.15 -3.77 -0.79
C ALA A 58 -1.68 -4.34 0.54
N PRO A 59 -2.39 -5.49 0.49
CA PRO A 59 -2.78 -6.22 1.69
C PRO A 59 -1.61 -6.96 2.32
N VAL A 60 -1.73 -7.18 3.63
CA VAL A 60 -0.78 -7.94 4.45
C VAL A 60 -1.24 -9.40 4.54
N TYR A 61 -0.40 -10.32 4.09
CA TYR A 61 -0.62 -11.76 4.18
C TYR A 61 0.46 -12.43 5.05
N GLY A 62 0.07 -12.86 6.25
CA GLY A 62 1.00 -13.51 7.18
C GLY A 62 2.12 -12.60 7.71
N GLY A 63 1.86 -11.30 7.89
CA GLY A 63 2.83 -10.32 8.39
C GLY A 63 3.81 -9.79 7.34
N ARG A 64 3.59 -10.10 6.07
CA ARG A 64 4.37 -9.65 4.91
C ARG A 64 3.43 -9.08 3.86
N VAL A 65 3.92 -8.28 2.94
CA VAL A 65 3.14 -7.87 1.76
C VAL A 65 2.71 -9.11 0.96
N ALA A 66 1.54 -9.05 0.33
CA ALA A 66 1.10 -10.11 -0.59
C ALA A 66 2.16 -10.33 -1.67
N GLU A 67 2.61 -11.58 -1.83
CA GLU A 67 3.75 -11.92 -2.70
C GLU A 67 3.51 -11.49 -4.15
N THR A 68 2.32 -11.77 -4.68
CA THR A 68 1.92 -11.31 -6.02
C THR A 68 1.95 -9.80 -6.17
N ALA A 69 1.60 -9.05 -5.12
CA ALA A 69 1.71 -7.60 -5.15
C ALA A 69 3.18 -7.16 -5.23
N MET A 70 4.07 -7.77 -4.43
CA MET A 70 5.50 -7.49 -4.46
C MET A 70 6.12 -7.75 -5.84
N GLU A 71 5.75 -8.87 -6.49
CA GLU A 71 6.21 -9.18 -7.84
C GLU A 71 5.78 -8.12 -8.85
N ARG A 72 4.52 -7.69 -8.81
CA ARG A 72 3.95 -6.70 -9.74
C ARG A 72 4.48 -5.30 -9.48
N PHE A 73 4.65 -4.93 -8.22
CA PHE A 73 5.22 -3.62 -7.86
C PHE A 73 6.67 -3.44 -8.32
N ARG A 74 7.42 -4.54 -8.52
CA ARG A 74 8.79 -4.49 -9.07
C ARG A 74 8.87 -3.92 -10.48
N MET A 75 7.75 -3.79 -11.16
CA MET A 75 7.68 -3.20 -12.49
C MET A 75 7.69 -1.67 -12.50
N PHE A 76 7.48 -1.02 -11.34
CA PHE A 76 7.51 0.44 -11.24
C PHE A 76 8.88 0.92 -10.78
N ARG A 77 9.37 1.99 -11.39
CA ARG A 77 10.69 2.57 -11.13
C ARG A 77 10.62 4.08 -11.01
N SER A 78 11.60 4.68 -10.36
CA SER A 78 11.88 6.10 -10.46
C SER A 78 13.37 6.34 -10.74
N ALA A 79 13.66 7.14 -11.77
CA ALA A 79 15.01 7.56 -12.11
C ALA A 79 15.42 8.86 -11.38
N HIS A 80 14.44 9.66 -10.94
CA HIS A 80 14.64 10.99 -10.37
C HIS A 80 14.16 11.10 -8.91
N HIS A 81 14.10 9.98 -8.19
CA HIS A 81 13.74 9.96 -6.78
C HIS A 81 12.35 10.54 -6.48
N ALA A 82 11.35 10.14 -7.27
CA ALA A 82 9.97 10.56 -7.05
C ALA A 82 9.46 10.20 -5.65
N PRO A 83 8.67 11.06 -5.00
CA PRO A 83 8.10 10.79 -3.70
C PRO A 83 7.06 9.68 -3.75
N VAL A 84 7.09 8.82 -2.75
CA VAL A 84 6.12 7.72 -2.62
C VAL A 84 5.59 7.57 -1.21
N VAL A 85 4.33 7.14 -1.08
CA VAL A 85 3.66 6.83 0.18
C VAL A 85 3.29 5.35 0.18
N PRO A 86 4.12 4.48 0.77
CA PRO A 86 3.79 3.07 0.99
C PRO A 86 2.66 2.90 2.00
N VAL A 87 1.67 2.08 1.65
CA VAL A 87 0.49 1.81 2.48
C VAL A 87 0.22 0.31 2.54
N VAL A 88 -0.02 -0.21 3.73
CA VAL A 88 -0.41 -1.61 3.90
C VAL A 88 -1.76 -1.73 4.59
N LEU A 89 -2.56 -2.74 4.19
CA LEU A 89 -3.84 -3.04 4.80
C LEU A 89 -3.81 -4.40 5.47
N TYR A 90 -4.22 -4.46 6.73
CA TYR A 90 -4.13 -5.67 7.54
C TYR A 90 -5.44 -5.97 8.28
N GLY A 91 -5.66 -7.25 8.56
CA GLY A 91 -6.90 -7.75 9.19
C GLY A 91 -6.94 -7.60 10.71
N ASN A 92 -6.63 -6.41 11.22
CA ASN A 92 -6.76 -6.02 12.64
C ASN A 92 -5.98 -6.86 13.70
N ARG A 93 -5.00 -7.67 13.29
CA ARG A 93 -4.09 -8.32 14.23
C ARG A 93 -2.78 -7.55 14.35
N ASP A 94 -1.96 -7.65 13.32
CA ASP A 94 -0.68 -6.94 13.18
C ASP A 94 -0.25 -6.99 11.71
N TYR A 95 0.49 -5.98 11.26
CA TYR A 95 1.09 -5.94 9.92
C TYR A 95 2.58 -6.36 9.93
N GLU A 96 3.14 -6.59 11.13
CA GLU A 96 4.50 -7.09 11.37
C GLU A 96 5.55 -6.38 10.50
N ASP A 97 6.16 -7.06 9.51
CA ASP A 97 7.24 -6.50 8.69
C ASP A 97 6.75 -5.90 7.35
N ALA A 98 5.45 -6.03 7.04
CA ALA A 98 4.93 -5.68 5.71
C ALA A 98 5.17 -4.22 5.31
N LEU A 99 5.01 -3.27 6.24
CA LEU A 99 5.21 -1.85 5.91
C LEU A 99 6.69 -1.55 5.62
N LYS A 100 7.59 -2.12 6.42
CA LYS A 100 9.02 -2.01 6.17
C LYS A 100 9.42 -2.65 4.84
N GLU A 101 8.93 -3.83 4.56
CA GLU A 101 9.17 -4.54 3.31
C GLU A 101 8.74 -3.72 2.09
N LEU A 102 7.57 -3.07 2.15
CA LEU A 102 7.10 -2.21 1.07
C LEU A 102 7.95 -0.95 0.92
N CYS A 103 8.34 -0.31 2.04
CA CYS A 103 9.23 0.84 2.03
C CYS A 103 10.61 0.50 1.43
N ASP A 104 11.17 -0.64 1.81
CA ASP A 104 12.46 -1.09 1.31
C ASP A 104 12.38 -1.37 -0.21
N LEU A 105 11.31 -2.05 -0.68
CA LEU A 105 11.11 -2.30 -2.10
C LEU A 105 11.09 -1.00 -2.91
N VAL A 106 10.26 -0.03 -2.54
CA VAL A 106 10.14 1.21 -3.34
C VAL A 106 11.42 2.04 -3.29
N SER A 107 12.18 1.97 -2.18
CA SER A 107 13.49 2.61 -2.08
C SER A 107 14.51 1.95 -3.02
N GLU A 108 14.52 0.61 -3.11
CA GLU A 108 15.36 -0.14 -4.07
C GLU A 108 15.00 0.19 -5.53
N GLN A 109 13.76 0.60 -5.79
CA GLN A 109 13.27 1.00 -7.10
C GLN A 109 13.53 2.48 -7.44
N GLY A 110 14.20 3.20 -6.56
CA GLY A 110 14.60 4.59 -6.78
C GLY A 110 13.61 5.65 -6.29
N PHE A 111 12.48 5.26 -5.69
CA PHE A 111 11.55 6.19 -5.05
C PHE A 111 12.06 6.66 -3.69
N VAL A 112 11.52 7.78 -3.22
CA VAL A 112 11.77 8.31 -1.86
C VAL A 112 10.49 8.19 -1.03
N PRO A 113 10.43 7.28 -0.04
CA PRO A 113 9.31 7.24 0.90
C PRO A 113 9.23 8.54 1.73
N VAL A 114 8.14 9.29 1.56
CA VAL A 114 7.92 10.57 2.26
C VAL A 114 7.00 10.44 3.47
N ALA A 115 6.17 9.43 3.48
CA ALA A 115 5.32 9.00 4.58
C ALA A 115 4.99 7.51 4.39
N ALA A 116 4.48 6.84 5.42
CA ALA A 116 4.01 5.47 5.31
C ALA A 116 2.81 5.24 6.23
N GLY A 117 1.89 4.35 5.85
CA GLY A 117 0.67 4.10 6.61
C GLY A 117 0.27 2.63 6.67
N ALA A 118 -0.37 2.26 7.80
CA ALA A 118 -0.99 0.95 7.94
C ALA A 118 -2.45 1.14 8.36
N PHE A 119 -3.38 0.58 7.59
CA PHE A 119 -4.83 0.72 7.79
C PHE A 119 -5.49 -0.64 7.99
N ILE A 120 -6.61 -0.64 8.70
CA ILE A 120 -7.37 -1.87 8.94
C ILE A 120 -8.30 -2.13 7.76
N GLY A 121 -8.30 -3.38 7.28
CA GLY A 121 -9.28 -3.91 6.34
C GLY A 121 -9.94 -5.16 6.90
N GLU A 122 -11.09 -5.53 6.39
CA GLU A 122 -11.74 -6.78 6.75
C GLU A 122 -10.83 -7.97 6.44
N HIS A 123 -10.67 -8.86 7.41
CA HIS A 123 -9.81 -10.02 7.26
C HIS A 123 -10.46 -11.06 6.34
N SER A 124 -9.68 -11.69 5.46
CA SER A 124 -10.15 -12.72 4.54
C SER A 124 -10.80 -13.95 5.22
N PHE A 125 -10.54 -14.16 6.52
CA PHE A 125 -11.19 -15.20 7.32
C PHE A 125 -12.44 -14.70 8.07
N SER A 126 -12.83 -13.42 7.89
CA SER A 126 -14.08 -12.90 8.44
C SER A 126 -15.27 -13.67 7.86
N ARG A 127 -16.17 -14.10 8.74
CA ARG A 127 -17.37 -14.85 8.35
C ARG A 127 -18.47 -14.69 9.39
N LYS A 128 -19.71 -14.99 9.00
CA LYS A 128 -20.85 -14.98 9.91
C LYS A 128 -20.58 -15.86 11.13
N GLY A 129 -20.67 -15.28 12.32
CA GLY A 129 -20.37 -15.94 13.60
C GLY A 129 -18.90 -15.84 14.07
N MET A 130 -17.98 -15.38 13.21
CA MET A 130 -16.60 -15.07 13.57
C MET A 130 -16.13 -13.85 12.77
N PRO A 131 -16.69 -12.66 13.03
CA PRO A 131 -16.30 -11.45 12.32
C PRO A 131 -14.90 -10.99 12.75
N ILE A 132 -14.07 -10.62 11.79
CA ILE A 132 -12.73 -10.07 12.03
C ILE A 132 -12.61 -8.77 11.23
N ALA A 133 -12.73 -7.62 11.89
CA ALA A 133 -12.79 -6.31 11.27
C ALA A 133 -13.85 -6.23 10.15
N GLU A 134 -15.04 -6.80 10.41
CA GLU A 134 -16.14 -6.85 9.44
C GLU A 134 -16.52 -5.44 8.99
N GLY A 135 -16.71 -5.26 7.68
CA GLY A 135 -17.09 -3.99 7.08
C GLY A 135 -15.97 -2.94 7.00
N ARG A 136 -14.73 -3.28 7.44
CA ARG A 136 -13.61 -2.34 7.35
C ARG A 136 -12.92 -2.39 5.97
N PRO A 137 -12.41 -1.26 5.44
CA PRO A 137 -12.44 0.08 6.03
C PRO A 137 -13.83 0.69 6.01
N ASP A 138 -14.24 1.27 7.15
CA ASP A 138 -15.48 2.00 7.33
C ASP A 138 -15.28 3.52 7.14
N GLU A 139 -16.33 4.32 7.36
CA GLU A 139 -16.29 5.79 7.22
C GLU A 139 -15.23 6.43 8.15
N SER A 140 -15.00 5.86 9.33
CA SER A 140 -13.98 6.35 10.26
C SER A 140 -12.58 6.11 9.72
N ASP A 141 -12.34 4.95 9.09
CA ASP A 141 -11.06 4.63 8.45
C ASP A 141 -10.79 5.52 7.25
N LEU A 142 -11.81 5.74 6.42
CA LEU A 142 -11.70 6.63 5.26
C LEU A 142 -11.40 8.06 5.71
N LYS A 143 -12.05 8.54 6.78
CA LYS A 143 -11.72 9.84 7.36
C LYS A 143 -10.29 9.92 7.88
N GLN A 144 -9.80 8.86 8.55
CA GLN A 144 -8.41 8.80 8.99
C GLN A 144 -7.44 8.81 7.80
N ALA A 145 -7.76 8.10 6.72
CA ALA A 145 -6.98 8.09 5.49
C ALA A 145 -6.95 9.48 4.83
N THR A 146 -8.09 10.18 4.75
CA THR A 146 -8.18 11.56 4.26
C THR A 146 -7.34 12.51 5.12
N GLU A 147 -7.44 12.44 6.44
CA GLU A 147 -6.63 13.26 7.35
C GLU A 147 -5.12 12.94 7.26
N PHE A 148 -4.77 11.68 7.02
CA PHE A 148 -3.39 11.28 6.75
C PHE A 148 -2.86 11.94 5.46
N GLY A 149 -3.66 11.93 4.38
CA GLY A 149 -3.32 12.60 3.12
C GLY A 149 -3.08 14.10 3.31
N LYS A 150 -3.95 14.81 4.05
CA LYS A 150 -3.78 16.23 4.37
C LYS A 150 -2.46 16.50 5.07
N LYS A 151 -2.13 15.72 6.10
CA LYS A 151 -0.88 15.88 6.86
C LYS A 151 0.36 15.67 5.98
N ILE A 152 0.32 14.71 5.06
CA ILE A 152 1.43 14.50 4.14
C ILE A 152 1.70 15.75 3.31
N ILE A 153 0.67 16.35 2.72
CA ILE A 153 0.85 17.57 1.92
C ILE A 153 1.33 18.73 2.78
N GLU A 154 0.76 18.91 3.97
CA GLU A 154 1.19 19.95 4.91
C GLU A 154 2.68 19.82 5.29
N GLU A 155 3.20 18.60 5.47
CA GLU A 155 4.62 18.37 5.75
C GLU A 155 5.48 18.58 4.49
N LEU A 156 5.06 18.09 3.32
CA LEU A 156 5.78 18.28 2.07
C LEU A 156 5.88 19.76 1.65
N GLU A 157 4.88 20.59 1.97
CA GLU A 157 4.92 22.02 1.72
C GLU A 157 5.99 22.75 2.53
N LYS A 158 6.39 22.23 3.69
CA LYS A 158 7.45 22.77 4.55
C LYS A 158 8.85 22.43 4.06
N VAL A 159 8.97 21.42 3.20
CA VAL A 159 10.25 20.90 2.71
C VAL A 159 10.67 21.64 1.44
N SER A 160 11.89 22.14 1.42
CA SER A 160 12.45 22.89 0.30
C SER A 160 13.01 22.01 -0.82
N CYS A 161 13.50 20.81 -0.49
CA CYS A 161 14.05 19.83 -1.44
C CYS A 161 13.89 18.39 -0.91
N MET A 162 13.86 17.41 -1.81
CA MET A 162 13.70 15.99 -1.44
C MET A 162 14.88 15.45 -0.62
N GLU A 163 16.09 15.91 -0.91
CA GLU A 163 17.28 15.51 -0.18
C GLU A 163 17.30 16.00 1.27
N CYS A 164 16.41 16.96 1.60
CA CYS A 164 16.28 17.50 2.97
C CYS A 164 15.35 16.63 3.84
N LEU A 165 14.69 15.64 3.27
CA LEU A 165 13.85 14.70 4.03
C LEU A 165 14.72 13.75 4.84
N SER A 166 14.39 13.59 6.12
CA SER A 166 14.99 12.55 6.94
C SER A 166 14.52 11.16 6.45
N ALA A 167 15.40 10.17 6.57
CA ALA A 167 15.02 8.79 6.29
C ALA A 167 13.78 8.39 7.12
N LEU A 168 12.79 7.80 6.46
CA LEU A 168 11.56 7.38 7.11
C LEU A 168 11.80 6.08 7.90
N GLU A 169 11.63 6.14 9.21
CA GLU A 169 11.66 4.94 10.06
C GLU A 169 10.24 4.39 10.23
N VAL A 170 10.05 3.12 9.92
CA VAL A 170 8.78 2.42 10.05
C VAL A 170 8.94 1.14 10.89
N LYS A 171 7.84 0.71 11.50
CA LYS A 171 7.81 -0.58 12.21
C LYS A 171 8.10 -1.73 11.25
N GLY A 172 8.94 -2.66 11.69
CA GLY A 172 9.32 -3.89 11.01
C GLY A 172 10.76 -4.29 11.31
N ASN A 173 11.10 -5.53 11.01
CA ASN A 173 12.43 -6.08 11.23
C ASN A 173 13.12 -6.37 9.89
N PHE A 174 14.44 -6.42 9.90
CA PHE A 174 15.24 -7.01 8.85
C PHE A 174 16.29 -7.93 9.50
N PRO A 175 16.42 -9.19 9.08
CA PRO A 175 15.66 -9.86 8.01
C PRO A 175 14.17 -10.00 8.34
N TYR A 176 13.34 -9.93 7.31
CA TYR A 176 11.89 -10.05 7.47
C TYR A 176 11.48 -11.42 7.97
N ARG A 177 10.32 -11.46 8.64
CA ARG A 177 9.70 -12.69 9.07
C ARG A 177 9.59 -13.72 7.95
N VAL A 178 10.05 -14.94 8.22
CA VAL A 178 9.85 -16.08 7.32
C VAL A 178 8.43 -16.59 7.51
N LYS A 179 7.66 -16.64 6.43
CA LYS A 179 6.36 -17.32 6.44
C LYS A 179 6.59 -18.81 6.69
N GLY A 180 5.84 -19.38 7.64
CA GLY A 180 5.88 -20.82 7.86
C GLY A 180 5.50 -21.58 6.58
N PRO A 181 5.89 -22.89 6.46
CA PRO A 181 5.55 -23.67 5.29
C PRO A 181 4.02 -23.67 5.12
N SER A 182 3.55 -23.19 3.97
CA SER A 182 2.17 -23.36 3.57
C SER A 182 1.97 -24.83 3.16
N THR A 183 1.13 -25.55 3.88
CA THR A 183 0.68 -26.86 3.37
C THR A 183 -0.24 -26.58 2.19
N PRO A 184 0.08 -27.02 0.96
CA PRO A 184 -0.84 -26.86 -0.15
C PRO A 184 -2.12 -27.60 0.19
N GLN A 185 -3.22 -26.86 0.35
CA GLN A 185 -4.54 -27.44 0.47
C GLN A 185 -5.14 -27.50 -0.95
N ALA A 186 -5.26 -28.68 -1.50
CA ALA A 186 -6.07 -28.85 -2.69
C ALA A 186 -7.51 -28.46 -2.36
N PRO A 187 -8.20 -27.72 -3.22
CA PRO A 187 -9.62 -27.44 -3.01
C PRO A 187 -10.38 -28.77 -2.98
N VAL A 188 -11.13 -29.01 -1.92
CA VAL A 188 -12.06 -30.13 -1.86
C VAL A 188 -13.33 -29.66 -2.57
N THR A 189 -13.57 -30.19 -3.75
CA THR A 189 -14.85 -30.00 -4.46
C THR A 189 -15.78 -31.10 -4.02
N ASP A 190 -16.93 -30.74 -3.48
CA ASP A 190 -18.03 -31.66 -3.28
C ASP A 190 -18.73 -31.84 -4.65
N ASN A 191 -18.56 -33.00 -5.27
CA ASN A 191 -19.13 -33.30 -6.57
C ASN A 191 -20.58 -33.78 -6.48
N ASP A 192 -21.19 -33.76 -5.29
CA ASP A 192 -22.55 -34.21 -5.02
C ASP A 192 -23.58 -33.07 -4.90
N LEU A 193 -23.25 -31.86 -5.43
CA LEU A 193 -24.18 -30.72 -5.55
C LEU A 193 -24.58 -30.48 -6.98
#